data_ea3bda38a2aedca7f563ed5dc2fbb54a
#
_entry.id   ea3bda38a2aedca7f563ed5dc2fbb54a
#
_cell.length_a   1.000
_cell.length_b   1.000
_cell.length_c   1.000
_cell.angle_alpha   90.00
_cell.angle_beta   90.00
_cell.angle_gamma   90.00
#
_symmetry.space_group_name_H-M   'P 1'
#
loop_
_entity.id
_entity.type
_entity.pdbx_description
1 polymer ?
#
loop_
_entity_poly.entity_id
_entity_poly.type
_entity_poly.pdbx_seq_one_letter_code
_entity_poly.pdbx_strand_id
1 'polypeptide(L)'
;MQCSISGVREGTLIVKSSYKLIKHDLLSNFIEYSAFRTGDYGENYLKYYNFIKDIFSDNENFPTRLLKPTCSLSNMDWGLGAYQKAELVFAQILNTPALSLSHSDRIKIALAGFWRHCSVKYYPDRDYVSLLSNNEILIARQVGAALRLASGIAAISTIFLDNLSLTKKGNTIIFSVPNQHSQI
;
A
#
# COMPACT_ATOMS: atom_id res chain seq x y z
N MET A 1 -6.90 27.09 -24.10
CA MET A 1 -5.73 26.57 -23.36
C MET A 1 -5.15 25.42 -24.17
N GLN A 2 -4.00 25.61 -24.82
CA GLN A 2 -3.34 24.54 -25.55
C GLN A 2 -2.33 23.86 -24.60
N CYS A 3 -2.59 22.61 -24.21
CA CYS A 3 -1.60 21.76 -23.56
C CYS A 3 -0.83 21.00 -24.64
N SER A 4 0.49 21.25 -24.75
CA SER A 4 1.35 20.43 -25.59
C SER A 4 2.05 19.38 -24.76
N ILE A 5 1.91 18.11 -25.14
CA ILE A 5 2.63 16.99 -24.52
C ILE A 5 3.98 16.88 -25.23
N SER A 6 5.08 17.11 -24.52
CA SER A 6 6.41 17.20 -25.13
C SER A 6 7.30 15.96 -24.97
N GLY A 7 6.81 14.88 -24.37
CA GLY A 7 7.53 13.60 -24.29
C GLY A 7 7.27 12.80 -23.02
N VAL A 8 7.44 11.48 -23.14
CA VAL A 8 7.43 10.54 -22.00
C VAL A 8 8.85 9.98 -21.88
N ARG A 9 9.55 10.25 -20.79
CA ARG A 9 10.79 9.57 -20.42
C ARG A 9 10.58 8.88 -19.09
N GLU A 10 10.82 7.58 -19.05
CA GLU A 10 10.87 6.76 -17.82
C GLU A 10 9.66 6.92 -16.90
N GLY A 11 8.44 6.88 -17.45
CA GLY A 11 7.21 6.96 -16.67
C GLY A 11 6.83 8.35 -16.16
N THR A 12 7.51 9.41 -16.59
CA THR A 12 7.19 10.79 -16.22
C THR A 12 6.48 11.49 -17.37
N LEU A 13 5.23 11.90 -17.16
CA LEU A 13 4.49 12.76 -18.08
C LEU A 13 4.90 14.21 -17.82
N ILE A 14 5.66 14.82 -18.75
CA ILE A 14 6.01 16.22 -18.67
C ILE A 14 4.94 17.03 -19.39
N VAL A 15 4.05 17.66 -18.65
CA VAL A 15 3.10 18.64 -19.17
C VAL A 15 3.72 20.02 -19.07
N LYS A 16 4.13 20.60 -20.19
CA LYS A 16 4.53 22.01 -20.26
C LYS A 16 3.25 22.86 -20.26
N SER A 17 2.91 23.43 -19.13
CA SER A 17 1.97 24.55 -19.08
C SER A 17 2.77 25.84 -18.85
N SER A 18 2.27 26.97 -19.35
CA SER A 18 2.83 28.29 -19.11
C SER A 18 2.81 28.76 -17.63
N TYR A 19 2.23 27.96 -16.78
CA TYR A 19 2.19 28.13 -15.34
C TYR A 19 3.08 27.08 -14.67
N LYS A 20 4.00 27.52 -13.84
CA LYS A 20 4.94 26.80 -12.97
C LYS A 20 4.88 25.29 -13.08
N LEU A 21 6.02 24.67 -13.39
CA LEU A 21 6.22 23.21 -13.29
C LEU A 21 5.78 22.77 -11.88
N ILE A 22 4.58 22.26 -11.77
CA ILE A 22 4.11 21.61 -10.55
C ILE A 22 4.80 20.25 -10.55
N LYS A 23 5.90 20.13 -9.82
CA LYS A 23 6.48 18.83 -9.47
C LYS A 23 5.52 18.11 -8.51
N HIS A 24 4.35 17.76 -8.97
CA HIS A 24 3.50 16.83 -8.25
C HIS A 24 3.98 15.42 -8.60
N ASP A 25 4.34 14.69 -7.59
CA ASP A 25 4.53 13.25 -7.68
C ASP A 25 3.19 12.64 -8.15
N LEU A 26 3.18 12.14 -9.39
CA LEU A 26 1.99 11.53 -10.00
C LEU A 26 1.41 10.39 -9.14
N LEU A 27 2.29 9.70 -8.40
CA LEU A 27 1.88 8.64 -7.50
C LEU A 27 1.12 9.20 -6.29
N SER A 28 1.58 10.31 -5.70
CA SER A 28 0.88 10.98 -4.59
C SER A 28 -0.50 11.46 -5.01
N ASN A 29 -0.62 12.12 -6.16
CA ASN A 29 -1.92 12.56 -6.69
C ASN A 29 -2.86 11.37 -6.96
N PHE A 30 -2.31 10.25 -7.46
CA PHE A 30 -3.09 9.05 -7.69
C PHE A 30 -3.57 8.42 -6.37
N ILE A 31 -2.75 8.43 -5.32
CA ILE A 31 -3.11 7.96 -3.97
C ILE A 31 -4.26 8.80 -3.41
N GLU A 32 -4.16 10.13 -3.48
CA GLU A 32 -5.21 11.04 -3.03
C GLU A 32 -6.53 10.84 -3.79
N TYR A 33 -6.45 10.68 -5.11
CA TYR A 33 -7.62 10.38 -5.93
C TYR A 33 -8.24 9.03 -5.59
N SER A 34 -7.43 8.00 -5.33
CA SER A 34 -7.90 6.68 -4.93
C SER A 34 -8.58 6.71 -3.58
N ALA A 35 -8.01 7.40 -2.60
CA ALA A 35 -8.57 7.59 -1.27
C ALA A 35 -9.92 8.30 -1.35
N PHE A 36 -10.03 9.34 -2.17
CA PHE A 36 -11.30 10.04 -2.42
C PHE A 36 -12.37 9.09 -3.00
N ARG A 37 -12.02 8.25 -3.99
CA ARG A 37 -12.97 7.32 -4.62
C ARG A 37 -13.44 6.21 -3.69
N THR A 38 -12.63 5.77 -2.74
CA THR A 38 -12.97 4.71 -1.78
C THR A 38 -13.72 5.22 -0.56
N GLY A 39 -14.00 6.53 -0.48
CA GLY A 39 -14.62 7.14 0.70
C GLY A 39 -13.70 7.19 1.92
N ASP A 40 -12.44 6.79 1.74
CA ASP A 40 -11.39 6.95 2.75
C ASP A 40 -10.88 8.39 2.69
N TYR A 41 -11.63 9.30 3.28
CA TYR A 41 -11.36 10.75 3.28
C TYR A 41 -10.00 11.10 3.92
N GLY A 42 -8.95 10.51 3.38
CA GLY A 42 -7.57 10.98 3.50
C GLY A 42 -6.81 10.61 4.76
N GLU A 43 -7.42 10.00 5.78
CA GLU A 43 -6.73 9.82 7.06
C GLU A 43 -6.40 8.36 7.43
N ASN A 44 -7.25 7.39 7.06
CA ASN A 44 -7.06 6.02 7.53
C ASN A 44 -5.82 5.35 6.92
N TYR A 45 -5.53 5.54 5.62
CA TYR A 45 -4.34 4.95 5.01
C TYR A 45 -3.03 5.53 5.60
N LEU A 46 -3.04 6.81 6.05
CA LEU A 46 -1.90 7.44 6.72
C LEU A 46 -1.64 6.81 8.09
N LYS A 47 -2.69 6.45 8.82
CA LYS A 47 -2.58 5.73 10.09
C LYS A 47 -1.97 4.35 9.88
N TYR A 48 -2.43 3.60 8.87
CA TYR A 48 -1.81 2.32 8.50
C TYR A 48 -0.35 2.48 8.12
N TYR A 49 -0.03 3.47 7.27
CA TYR A 49 1.34 3.76 6.89
C TYR A 49 2.22 4.08 8.09
N ASN A 50 1.78 4.98 8.98
CA ASN A 50 2.53 5.35 10.17
C ASN A 50 2.77 4.16 11.10
N PHE A 51 1.81 3.25 11.21
CA PHE A 51 1.92 2.06 12.04
C PHE A 51 2.95 1.05 11.52
N ILE A 52 3.09 0.89 10.19
CA ILE A 52 3.96 -0.14 9.61
C ILE A 52 5.31 0.38 9.10
N LYS A 53 5.47 1.69 8.85
CA LYS A 53 6.62 2.26 8.14
C LYS A 53 7.97 1.88 8.74
N ASP A 54 8.08 1.87 10.08
CA ASP A 54 9.36 1.65 10.77
C ASP A 54 9.88 0.22 10.65
N ILE A 55 9.00 -0.75 10.32
CA ILE A 55 9.42 -2.15 10.07
C ILE A 55 10.02 -2.30 8.68
N PHE A 56 9.58 -1.50 7.71
CA PHE A 56 9.90 -1.67 6.28
C PHE A 56 10.69 -0.50 5.68
N SER A 57 11.17 0.47 6.49
CA SER A 57 11.80 1.71 6.03
C SER A 57 13.01 1.51 5.14
N ASP A 58 13.80 0.46 5.36
CA ASP A 58 15.08 0.24 4.68
C ASP A 58 15.10 -1.07 3.88
N ASN A 59 13.95 -1.49 3.35
CA ASN A 59 13.85 -2.76 2.64
C ASN A 59 14.00 -2.57 1.12
N GLU A 60 15.12 -3.02 0.54
CA GLU A 60 15.40 -2.92 -0.89
C GLU A 60 14.39 -3.69 -1.75
N ASN A 61 13.87 -4.82 -1.26
CA ASN A 61 12.90 -5.65 -1.98
C ASN A 61 11.48 -5.04 -2.00
N PHE A 62 11.21 -4.12 -1.06
CA PHE A 62 9.95 -3.36 -1.01
C PHE A 62 10.26 -1.90 -0.64
N PRO A 63 10.64 -1.07 -1.61
CA PRO A 63 11.02 0.32 -1.37
C PRO A 63 9.96 1.10 -0.60
N THR A 64 10.38 1.95 0.33
CA THR A 64 9.51 2.75 1.21
C THR A 64 8.47 3.57 0.44
N ARG A 65 8.81 4.03 -0.79
CA ARG A 65 7.87 4.74 -1.68
C ARG A 65 6.63 3.93 -2.04
N LEU A 66 6.68 2.59 -1.95
CA LEU A 66 5.55 1.71 -2.24
C LEU A 66 4.62 1.50 -1.05
N LEU A 67 5.03 1.83 0.18
CA LEU A 67 4.20 1.59 1.38
C LEU A 67 2.92 2.45 1.40
N LYS A 68 3.03 3.75 1.11
CA LYS A 68 1.84 4.63 1.04
C LYS A 68 0.83 4.18 -0.02
N PRO A 69 1.24 3.94 -1.29
CA PRO A 69 0.35 3.38 -2.30
C PRO A 69 -0.29 2.08 -1.86
N THR A 70 0.48 1.19 -1.22
CA THR A 70 -0.06 -0.08 -0.73
C THR A 70 -1.15 0.13 0.31
N CYS A 71 -0.94 1.02 1.27
CA CYS A 71 -1.93 1.34 2.30
C CYS A 71 -3.22 1.89 1.70
N SER A 72 -3.13 2.79 0.74
CA SER A 72 -4.28 3.42 0.08
C SER A 72 -5.00 2.45 -0.86
N LEU A 73 -4.29 1.87 -1.83
CA LEU A 73 -4.89 1.04 -2.88
C LEU A 73 -5.45 -0.29 -2.37
N SER A 74 -4.93 -0.80 -1.25
CA SER A 74 -5.46 -2.01 -0.62
C SER A 74 -6.63 -1.77 0.32
N ASN A 75 -7.01 -0.51 0.57
CA ASN A 75 -8.09 -0.14 1.49
C ASN A 75 -9.45 -0.17 0.78
N MET A 76 -9.98 -1.36 0.55
CA MET A 76 -11.29 -1.56 -0.07
C MET A 76 -12.19 -2.37 0.85
N ASP A 77 -13.37 -1.85 1.14
CA ASP A 77 -14.38 -2.55 1.90
C ASP A 77 -15.67 -2.72 1.08
N TRP A 78 -15.85 -3.93 0.55
CA TRP A 78 -16.92 -4.25 -0.39
C TRP A 78 -17.94 -5.24 0.16
N GLY A 79 -17.93 -5.53 1.45
CA GLY A 79 -18.86 -6.51 2.02
C GLY A 79 -18.70 -7.95 1.51
N LEU A 80 -17.58 -8.25 0.83
CA LEU A 80 -17.27 -9.56 0.26
C LEU A 80 -16.56 -10.45 1.27
N GLY A 81 -16.58 -11.75 1.04
CA GLY A 81 -15.74 -12.70 1.77
C GLY A 81 -14.23 -12.39 1.59
N ALA A 82 -13.42 -12.77 2.59
CA ALA A 82 -12.01 -12.39 2.65
C ALA A 82 -11.20 -12.74 1.39
N TYR A 83 -11.40 -13.95 0.83
CA TYR A 83 -10.70 -14.39 -0.36
C TYR A 83 -11.14 -13.62 -1.62
N GLN A 84 -12.45 -13.45 -1.81
CA GLN A 84 -13.00 -12.68 -2.94
C GLN A 84 -12.54 -11.22 -2.90
N LYS A 85 -12.49 -10.62 -1.70
CA LYS A 85 -11.95 -9.27 -1.50
C LYS A 85 -10.47 -9.22 -1.89
N ALA A 86 -9.67 -10.20 -1.48
CA ALA A 86 -8.25 -10.29 -1.81
C ALA A 86 -8.03 -10.37 -3.34
N GLU A 87 -8.77 -11.22 -4.04
CA GLU A 87 -8.69 -11.36 -5.50
C GLU A 87 -9.11 -10.07 -6.21
N LEU A 88 -10.17 -9.41 -5.74
CA LEU A 88 -10.64 -8.16 -6.32
C LEU A 88 -9.60 -7.04 -6.16
N VAL A 89 -9.06 -6.87 -4.95
CA VAL A 89 -8.00 -5.88 -4.66
C VAL A 89 -6.77 -6.14 -5.52
N PHE A 90 -6.35 -7.39 -5.63
CA PHE A 90 -5.22 -7.79 -6.47
C PHE A 90 -5.44 -7.41 -7.94
N ALA A 91 -6.57 -7.80 -8.51
CA ALA A 91 -6.91 -7.49 -9.89
C ALA A 91 -7.04 -5.98 -10.14
N GLN A 92 -7.64 -5.23 -9.23
CA GLN A 92 -7.80 -3.79 -9.38
C GLN A 92 -6.46 -3.06 -9.35
N ILE A 93 -5.55 -3.43 -8.44
CA ILE A 93 -4.21 -2.80 -8.37
C ILE A 93 -3.42 -3.08 -9.64
N LEU A 94 -3.47 -4.31 -10.16
CA LEU A 94 -2.80 -4.66 -11.41
C LEU A 94 -3.33 -3.86 -12.61
N ASN A 95 -4.64 -3.64 -12.69
CA ASN A 95 -5.28 -2.92 -13.78
C ASN A 95 -5.30 -1.39 -13.58
N THR A 96 -4.76 -0.90 -12.46
CA THR A 96 -4.70 0.53 -12.20
C THR A 96 -3.74 1.22 -13.16
N PRO A 97 -4.17 2.29 -13.85
CA PRO A 97 -3.33 3.03 -14.80
C PRO A 97 -2.33 3.96 -14.07
N ALA A 98 -1.49 3.41 -13.22
CA ALA A 98 -0.49 4.16 -12.49
C ALA A 98 0.80 4.27 -13.34
N LEU A 99 0.97 5.40 -14.03
CA LEU A 99 2.09 5.67 -14.95
C LEU A 99 3.46 5.70 -14.27
N SER A 100 3.52 5.90 -12.96
CA SER A 100 4.75 6.02 -12.19
C SER A 100 5.21 4.71 -11.52
N LEU A 101 4.45 3.62 -11.69
CA LEU A 101 4.79 2.31 -11.13
C LEU A 101 5.30 1.37 -12.22
N SER A 102 6.45 0.74 -11.98
CA SER A 102 6.91 -0.39 -12.79
C SER A 102 5.97 -1.58 -12.67
N HIS A 103 6.04 -2.54 -13.61
CA HIS A 103 5.25 -3.77 -13.50
C HIS A 103 5.56 -4.53 -12.21
N SER A 104 6.84 -4.66 -11.85
CA SER A 104 7.29 -5.30 -10.61
C SER A 104 6.72 -4.60 -9.37
N ASP A 105 6.81 -3.25 -9.30
CA ASP A 105 6.26 -2.50 -8.18
C ASP A 105 4.74 -2.69 -8.03
N ARG A 106 4.03 -2.71 -9.16
CA ARG A 106 2.59 -2.93 -9.18
C ARG A 106 2.21 -4.30 -8.67
N ILE A 107 2.96 -5.35 -9.06
CA ILE A 107 2.75 -6.71 -8.57
C ILE A 107 3.03 -6.79 -7.07
N LYS A 108 4.10 -6.15 -6.57
CA LYS A 108 4.40 -6.09 -5.13
C LYS A 108 3.26 -5.47 -4.32
N ILE A 109 2.73 -4.32 -4.77
CA ILE A 109 1.59 -3.66 -4.14
C ILE A 109 0.35 -4.54 -4.18
N ALA A 110 0.08 -5.17 -5.33
CA ALA A 110 -1.07 -6.05 -5.51
C ALA A 110 -1.01 -7.28 -4.58
N LEU A 111 0.18 -7.91 -4.46
CA LEU A 111 0.40 -9.03 -3.54
C LEU A 111 0.22 -8.62 -2.08
N ALA A 112 0.78 -7.47 -1.67
CA ALA A 112 0.59 -6.98 -0.31
C ALA A 112 -0.90 -6.68 -0.03
N GLY A 113 -1.63 -6.10 -0.99
CA GLY A 113 -3.08 -5.92 -0.93
C GLY A 113 -3.85 -7.25 -0.81
N PHE A 114 -3.45 -8.26 -1.57
CA PHE A 114 -4.03 -9.59 -1.48
C PHE A 114 -3.90 -10.16 -0.05
N TRP A 115 -2.68 -10.19 0.50
CA TRP A 115 -2.42 -10.74 1.84
C TRP A 115 -2.91 -9.85 3.00
N ARG A 116 -3.28 -8.61 2.72
CA ARG A 116 -4.04 -7.80 3.69
C ARG A 116 -5.40 -8.41 3.98
N HIS A 117 -6.08 -8.94 2.97
CA HIS A 117 -7.46 -9.42 3.08
C HIS A 117 -7.60 -10.92 3.31
N CYS A 118 -6.59 -11.72 2.99
CA CYS A 118 -6.66 -13.16 3.20
C CYS A 118 -5.46 -13.74 3.97
N SER A 119 -5.58 -15.00 4.36
CA SER A 119 -4.50 -15.70 5.06
C SER A 119 -3.29 -15.87 4.15
N VAL A 120 -2.09 -15.80 4.74
CA VAL A 120 -0.80 -16.06 4.07
C VAL A 120 -0.67 -17.46 3.47
N LYS A 121 -1.59 -18.37 3.77
CA LYS A 121 -1.67 -19.70 3.19
C LYS A 121 -2.18 -19.69 1.74
N TYR A 122 -2.91 -18.67 1.35
CA TYR A 122 -3.44 -18.52 -0.01
C TYR A 122 -2.46 -17.75 -0.87
N TYR A 123 -2.42 -18.12 -2.15
CA TYR A 123 -1.66 -17.42 -3.17
C TYR A 123 -2.59 -17.05 -4.31
N PRO A 124 -2.42 -15.89 -4.92
CA PRO A 124 -3.10 -15.61 -6.17
C PRO A 124 -2.52 -16.53 -7.24
N ASP A 125 -3.40 -17.24 -7.95
CA ASP A 125 -3.02 -18.12 -9.06
C ASP A 125 -2.79 -17.27 -10.33
N ARG A 126 -1.59 -16.71 -10.45
CA ARG A 126 -1.23 -15.79 -11.54
C ARG A 126 0.23 -15.95 -11.96
N ASP A 127 0.44 -16.17 -13.24
CA ASP A 127 1.77 -16.37 -13.81
C ASP A 127 2.73 -15.20 -13.61
N TYR A 128 2.21 -13.96 -13.54
CA TYR A 128 3.04 -12.77 -13.40
C TYR A 128 3.69 -12.61 -12.02
N VAL A 129 3.29 -13.38 -11.01
CA VAL A 129 4.02 -13.44 -9.73
C VAL A 129 5.43 -13.97 -9.94
N SER A 130 5.66 -14.77 -10.98
CA SER A 130 6.98 -15.29 -11.37
C SER A 130 7.97 -14.18 -11.81
N LEU A 131 7.49 -12.97 -12.06
CA LEU A 131 8.35 -11.80 -12.34
C LEU A 131 9.06 -11.25 -11.10
N LEU A 132 8.69 -11.72 -9.92
CA LEU A 132 9.29 -11.31 -8.65
C LEU A 132 10.22 -12.41 -8.12
N SER A 133 11.28 -11.98 -7.45
CA SER A 133 12.12 -12.89 -6.66
C SER A 133 11.36 -13.39 -5.41
N ASN A 134 11.82 -14.53 -4.88
CA ASN A 134 11.26 -15.08 -3.63
C ASN A 134 11.33 -14.09 -2.46
N ASN A 135 12.38 -13.27 -2.39
CA ASN A 135 12.55 -12.26 -1.36
C ASN A 135 11.50 -11.13 -1.51
N GLU A 136 11.25 -10.66 -2.73
CA GLU A 136 10.22 -9.64 -2.99
C GLU A 136 8.82 -10.14 -2.64
N ILE A 137 8.52 -11.41 -2.98
CA ILE A 137 7.26 -12.05 -2.61
C ILE A 137 7.13 -12.17 -1.09
N LEU A 138 8.21 -12.59 -0.40
CA LEU A 138 8.23 -12.72 1.05
C LEU A 138 7.95 -11.39 1.75
N ILE A 139 8.62 -10.31 1.31
CA ILE A 139 8.41 -8.98 1.90
C ILE A 139 7.02 -8.44 1.58
N ALA A 140 6.50 -8.60 0.37
CA ALA A 140 5.13 -8.22 0.04
C ALA A 140 4.11 -8.93 0.95
N ARG A 141 4.34 -10.22 1.27
CA ARG A 141 3.54 -10.99 2.22
C ARG A 141 3.62 -10.41 3.64
N GLN A 142 4.81 -10.03 4.09
CA GLN A 142 5.00 -9.42 5.41
C GLN A 142 4.29 -8.06 5.51
N VAL A 143 4.39 -7.22 4.47
CA VAL A 143 3.66 -5.95 4.39
C VAL A 143 2.15 -6.18 4.45
N GLY A 144 1.62 -7.13 3.67
CA GLY A 144 0.20 -7.49 3.69
C GLY A 144 -0.26 -7.99 5.06
N ALA A 145 0.54 -8.82 5.73
CA ALA A 145 0.23 -9.31 7.07
C ALA A 145 0.22 -8.17 8.12
N ALA A 146 1.17 -7.23 8.03
CA ALA A 146 1.21 -6.05 8.89
C ALA A 146 0.00 -5.13 8.66
N LEU A 147 -0.41 -4.94 7.40
CA LEU A 147 -1.63 -4.19 7.07
C LEU A 147 -2.90 -4.89 7.56
N ARG A 148 -2.95 -6.22 7.51
CA ARG A 148 -4.07 -6.99 8.07
C ARG A 148 -4.17 -6.82 9.58
N LEU A 149 -3.03 -6.83 10.30
CA LEU A 149 -2.99 -6.52 11.73
C LEU A 149 -3.51 -5.11 12.01
N ALA A 150 -3.00 -4.11 11.29
CA ALA A 150 -3.45 -2.72 11.40
C ALA A 150 -4.95 -2.58 11.14
N SER A 151 -5.48 -3.26 10.11
CA SER A 151 -6.90 -3.26 9.77
C SER A 151 -7.76 -3.91 10.87
N GLY A 152 -7.27 -5.00 11.48
CA GLY A 152 -7.94 -5.65 12.61
C GLY A 152 -8.03 -4.73 13.84
N ILE A 153 -6.97 -4.00 14.15
CA ILE A 153 -6.95 -3.01 15.21
C ILE A 153 -7.89 -1.84 14.90
N ALA A 154 -7.83 -1.31 13.67
CA ALA A 154 -8.66 -0.21 13.23
C ALA A 154 -10.16 -0.54 13.20
N ALA A 155 -10.52 -1.81 13.01
CA ALA A 155 -11.91 -2.27 13.08
C ALA A 155 -12.53 -2.08 14.48
N ILE A 156 -11.71 -2.07 15.54
CA ILE A 156 -12.14 -1.75 16.88
C ILE A 156 -12.19 -0.23 17.06
N SER A 157 -11.10 0.46 16.77
CA SER A 157 -11.00 1.92 16.74
C SER A 157 -9.74 2.36 15.99
N THR A 158 -9.87 3.28 15.05
CA THR A 158 -8.73 3.87 14.34
C THR A 158 -7.83 4.72 15.25
N ILE A 159 -8.35 5.20 16.39
CA ILE A 159 -7.59 5.96 17.41
C ILE A 159 -6.52 5.09 18.07
N PHE A 160 -6.76 3.78 18.18
CA PHE A 160 -5.76 2.87 18.76
C PHE A 160 -4.47 2.81 17.94
N LEU A 161 -4.55 2.90 16.60
CA LEU A 161 -3.35 2.90 15.75
C LEU A 161 -2.42 4.07 16.05
N ASP A 162 -2.93 5.22 16.46
CA ASP A 162 -2.12 6.41 16.76
C ASP A 162 -1.28 6.21 18.05
N ASN A 163 -1.72 5.30 18.94
CA ASN A 163 -1.09 5.04 20.22
C ASN A 163 -0.24 3.75 20.24
N LEU A 164 -0.30 2.95 19.18
CA LEU A 164 0.42 1.70 19.07
C LEU A 164 1.63 1.86 18.15
N SER A 165 2.70 1.12 18.41
CA SER A 165 3.84 1.11 17.51
C SER A 165 4.36 -0.30 17.25
N LEU A 166 4.86 -0.48 16.02
CA LEU A 166 5.59 -1.66 15.59
C LEU A 166 7.03 -1.25 15.31
N THR A 167 7.98 -1.89 15.97
CA THR A 167 9.41 -1.65 15.71
C THR A 167 10.12 -2.97 15.43
N LYS A 168 11.21 -2.91 14.67
CA LYS A 168 12.05 -4.08 14.36
C LYS A 168 13.38 -3.96 15.06
N LYS A 169 13.75 -4.99 15.84
CA LYS A 169 15.10 -5.14 16.41
C LYS A 169 15.69 -6.47 15.96
N GLY A 170 16.64 -6.40 15.01
CA GLY A 170 17.21 -7.61 14.41
C GLY A 170 16.14 -8.46 13.75
N ASN A 171 15.90 -9.65 14.26
CA ASN A 171 14.90 -10.60 13.71
C ASN A 171 13.57 -10.60 14.49
N THR A 172 13.41 -9.69 15.46
CA THR A 172 12.22 -9.60 16.32
C THR A 172 11.42 -8.37 15.98
N ILE A 173 10.10 -8.53 15.86
CA ILE A 173 9.14 -7.44 15.77
C ILE A 173 8.57 -7.19 17.17
N ILE A 174 8.69 -5.97 17.64
CA ILE A 174 8.19 -5.53 18.95
C ILE A 174 6.91 -4.73 18.71
N PHE A 175 5.83 -5.21 19.29
CA PHE A 175 4.54 -4.51 19.35
C PHE A 175 4.43 -3.81 20.70
N SER A 176 4.38 -2.48 20.70
CA SER A 176 4.31 -1.67 21.91
C SER A 176 2.90 -1.13 22.13
N VAL A 177 2.37 -1.39 23.32
CA VAL A 177 1.06 -0.91 23.77
C VAL A 177 1.29 0.02 24.97
N PRO A 178 0.77 1.27 24.97
CA PRO A 178 0.88 2.15 26.13
C PRO A 178 0.18 1.57 27.35
N ASN A 179 0.74 1.80 28.52
CA ASN A 179 0.22 1.26 29.79
C ASN A 179 -1.26 1.60 30.09
N GLN A 180 -1.77 2.67 29.50
CA GLN A 180 -3.18 3.07 29.64
C GLN A 180 -4.16 2.11 28.91
N HIS A 181 -3.67 1.25 28.02
CA HIS A 181 -4.47 0.29 27.25
C HIS A 181 -4.07 -1.17 27.48
N SER A 182 -3.24 -1.46 28.50
CA SER A 182 -2.75 -2.80 28.81
C SER A 182 -3.79 -3.72 29.50
N GLN A 183 -5.01 -3.24 29.68
CA GLN A 183 -6.12 -3.98 30.32
C GLN A 183 -7.22 -4.41 29.32
N ILE A 184 -6.90 -4.49 28.02
CA ILE A 184 -7.82 -5.00 27.00
C ILE A 184 -7.53 -6.48 26.74
#